data_4f7a7a013e0547fec02ab0ae98f3bafc
#
_entry.id   4f7a7a013e0547fec02ab0ae98f3bafc
#
_cell.length_a   1.000
_cell.length_b   1.000
_cell.length_c   1.000
_cell.angle_alpha   90.00
_cell.angle_beta   90.00
_cell.angle_gamma   90.00
#
_symmetry.space_group_name_H-M   'P 1'
#
loop_
_entity.id
_entity.type
_entity.pdbx_description
1 polymer ?
#
loop_
_entity_poly.entity_id
_entity_poly.type
_entity_poly.pdbx_seq_one_letter_code
_entity_poly.pdbx_strand_id
1 'polypeptide(L)'
;MKAVRYAGAAVCLALAAYFMAPLVMGILHIGMMYPAALLALAAAMLLRPWWFRRLPRWLCRAGGALLGAGLALLAAVLVMMAVQAENRPGPEDCTVVVLGCQVSANGEPTVMLRDRIDAAYDYLSAHPESRCVASGGQNNNEPISEAACIRNTLAARGIDPDRILLEDRS
;
A
#
# COMPACT_ATOMS: atom_id res chain seq x y z
N MET A 1 14.29 -9.29 33.92
CA MET A 1 14.86 -9.63 32.59
C MET A 1 14.12 -10.77 31.86
N LYS A 2 13.70 -11.86 32.52
CA LYS A 2 12.94 -12.95 31.85
C LYS A 2 11.56 -12.49 31.37
N ALA A 3 10.82 -11.76 32.22
CA ALA A 3 9.47 -11.25 31.90
C ALA A 3 9.46 -10.35 30.64
N VAL A 4 10.41 -9.42 30.52
CA VAL A 4 10.53 -8.54 29.34
C VAL A 4 10.75 -9.33 28.05
N ARG A 5 11.52 -10.41 28.11
CA ARG A 5 11.78 -11.28 26.95
C ARG A 5 10.55 -12.07 26.53
N TYR A 6 9.79 -12.61 27.50
CA TYR A 6 8.54 -13.31 27.20
C TYR A 6 7.48 -12.35 26.66
N ALA A 7 7.39 -11.13 27.22
CA ALA A 7 6.50 -10.09 26.71
C ALA A 7 6.88 -9.71 25.25
N GLY A 8 8.17 -9.46 24.98
CA GLY A 8 8.62 -9.16 23.62
C GLY A 8 8.36 -10.30 22.62
N ALA A 9 8.58 -11.56 23.04
CA ALA A 9 8.26 -12.71 22.18
C ALA A 9 6.75 -12.83 21.90
N ALA A 10 5.90 -12.58 22.89
CA ALA A 10 4.46 -12.60 22.73
C ALA A 10 3.99 -11.52 21.75
N VAL A 11 4.55 -10.30 21.84
CA VAL A 11 4.25 -9.21 20.89
C VAL A 11 4.68 -9.59 19.47
N CYS A 12 5.89 -10.15 19.29
CA CYS A 12 6.35 -10.60 17.98
C CYS A 12 5.44 -11.69 17.38
N LEU A 13 4.97 -12.65 18.20
CA LEU A 13 4.07 -13.70 17.73
C LEU A 13 2.68 -13.15 17.40
N ALA A 14 2.16 -12.21 18.19
CA ALA A 14 0.89 -11.55 17.91
C ALA A 14 0.93 -10.76 16.59
N LEU A 15 2.02 -10.02 16.35
CA LEU A 15 2.23 -9.32 15.08
C LEU A 15 2.41 -10.29 13.91
N ALA A 16 3.12 -11.39 14.08
CA ALA A 16 3.24 -12.42 13.05
C ALA A 16 1.88 -13.01 12.67
N ALA A 17 1.04 -13.31 13.69
CA ALA A 17 -0.33 -13.79 13.48
C ALA A 17 -1.19 -12.75 12.77
N TYR A 18 -1.06 -11.46 13.10
CA TYR A 18 -1.75 -10.36 12.43
C TYR A 18 -1.39 -10.29 10.94
N PHE A 19 -0.09 -10.42 10.58
CA PHE A 19 0.33 -10.46 9.18
C PHE A 19 -0.19 -11.69 8.43
N MET A 20 -0.50 -12.78 9.14
CA MET A 20 -1.09 -13.99 8.53
C MET A 20 -2.61 -13.98 8.50
N ALA A 21 -3.29 -13.02 9.17
CA ALA A 21 -4.75 -12.95 9.22
C ALA A 21 -5.44 -12.91 7.84
N PRO A 22 -4.93 -12.19 6.81
CA PRO A 22 -5.53 -12.19 5.47
C PRO A 22 -5.53 -13.56 4.78
N LEU A 23 -4.65 -14.48 5.19
CA LEU A 23 -4.66 -15.86 4.69
C LEU A 23 -6.00 -16.57 4.99
N VAL A 24 -6.62 -16.27 6.13
CA VAL A 24 -7.94 -16.82 6.52
C VAL A 24 -9.04 -16.31 5.58
N MET A 25 -8.84 -15.15 4.97
CA MET A 25 -9.74 -14.55 3.98
C MET A 25 -9.45 -15.01 2.55
N GLY A 26 -8.54 -15.98 2.36
CA GLY A 26 -8.17 -16.49 1.03
C GLY A 26 -7.18 -15.59 0.25
N ILE A 27 -6.66 -14.53 0.86
CA ILE A 27 -5.70 -13.63 0.23
C ILE A 27 -4.28 -14.11 0.55
N LEU A 28 -3.69 -14.87 -0.37
CA LEU A 28 -2.29 -15.29 -0.27
C LEU A 28 -1.39 -14.32 -1.04
N HIS A 29 -0.68 -13.46 -0.33
CA HIS A 29 0.33 -12.59 -0.93
C HIS A 29 1.71 -12.89 -0.34
N ILE A 30 2.67 -13.18 -1.22
CA ILE A 30 4.03 -13.60 -0.81
C ILE A 30 4.71 -12.55 0.08
N GLY A 31 4.41 -11.26 -0.12
CA GLY A 31 4.92 -10.14 0.68
C GLY A 31 4.52 -10.17 2.16
N MET A 32 3.44 -10.89 2.53
CA MET A 32 3.00 -11.01 3.92
C MET A 32 3.77 -12.08 4.67
N MET A 33 4.33 -13.06 3.96
CA MET A 33 5.07 -14.17 4.56
C MET A 33 6.41 -13.71 5.13
N TYR A 34 7.08 -12.74 4.49
CA TYR A 34 8.38 -12.26 4.94
C TYR A 34 8.35 -11.59 6.32
N PRO A 35 7.49 -10.58 6.60
CA PRO A 35 7.42 -9.97 7.92
C PRO A 35 6.97 -10.97 8.98
N ALA A 36 6.04 -11.88 8.68
CA ALA A 36 5.61 -12.92 9.60
C ALA A 36 6.76 -13.88 9.96
N ALA A 37 7.56 -14.31 8.98
CA ALA A 37 8.71 -15.18 9.20
C ALA A 37 9.81 -14.47 10.04
N LEU A 38 10.09 -13.18 9.75
CA LEU A 38 11.06 -12.39 10.52
C LEU A 38 10.60 -12.20 11.97
N LEU A 39 9.33 -11.93 12.20
CA LEU A 39 8.77 -11.79 13.56
C LEU A 39 8.78 -13.13 14.32
N ALA A 40 8.46 -14.23 13.66
CA ALA A 40 8.55 -15.56 14.25
C ALA A 40 10.00 -15.92 14.61
N LEU A 41 10.96 -15.58 13.74
CA LEU A 41 12.40 -15.74 14.02
C LEU A 41 12.82 -14.88 15.21
N ALA A 42 12.42 -13.62 15.28
CA ALA A 42 12.70 -12.73 16.41
C ALA A 42 12.11 -13.27 17.72
N ALA A 43 10.89 -13.79 17.71
CA ALA A 43 10.28 -14.44 18.87
C ALA A 43 11.07 -15.66 19.31
N ALA A 44 11.47 -16.55 18.38
CA ALA A 44 12.29 -17.71 18.67
C ALA A 44 13.64 -17.30 19.28
N MET A 45 14.22 -16.24 18.80
CA MET A 45 15.46 -15.67 19.32
C MET A 45 15.30 -15.16 20.77
N LEU A 46 14.21 -14.46 21.06
CA LEU A 46 13.89 -13.98 22.41
C LEU A 46 13.61 -15.13 23.37
N LEU A 47 12.98 -16.20 22.93
CA LEU A 47 12.67 -17.37 23.75
C LEU A 47 13.89 -18.24 24.01
N ARG A 48 14.81 -18.38 23.07
CA ARG A 48 16.00 -19.22 23.17
C ARG A 48 17.32 -18.45 22.97
N PRO A 49 17.73 -17.57 23.90
CA PRO A 49 18.94 -16.76 23.79
C PRO A 49 20.24 -17.58 23.81
N TRP A 50 20.16 -18.86 24.10
CA TRP A 50 21.32 -19.75 24.08
C TRP A 50 21.90 -19.90 22.66
N TRP A 51 21.08 -19.81 21.61
CA TRP A 51 21.55 -19.84 20.23
C TRP A 51 22.41 -18.59 19.90
N PHE A 52 22.09 -17.42 20.48
CA PHE A 52 22.88 -16.19 20.29
C PHE A 52 24.24 -16.23 20.98
N ARG A 53 24.35 -16.94 22.11
CA ARG A 53 25.64 -17.07 22.81
C ARG A 53 26.70 -17.83 22.02
N ARG A 54 26.28 -18.60 21.01
CA ARG A 54 27.18 -19.31 20.09
C ARG A 54 27.56 -18.53 18.85
N LEU A 55 26.83 -17.44 18.54
CA LEU A 55 27.16 -16.59 17.41
C LEU A 55 28.37 -15.71 17.73
N PRO A 56 29.34 -15.64 16.82
CA PRO A 56 30.49 -14.75 16.98
C PRO A 56 30.02 -13.29 17.02
N ARG A 57 30.66 -12.50 17.88
CA ARG A 57 30.29 -11.09 18.12
C ARG A 57 30.25 -10.23 16.85
N TRP A 58 31.08 -10.56 15.86
CA TRP A 58 31.09 -9.85 14.57
C TRP A 58 29.80 -10.06 13.80
N LEU A 59 29.20 -11.27 13.85
CA LEU A 59 27.94 -11.58 13.18
C LEU A 59 26.76 -10.81 13.80
N CYS A 60 26.73 -10.68 15.12
CA CYS A 60 25.73 -9.84 15.81
C CYS A 60 25.88 -8.36 15.47
N ARG A 61 27.13 -7.86 15.33
CA ARG A 61 27.40 -6.48 14.92
C ARG A 61 27.01 -6.25 13.46
N ALA A 62 27.35 -7.16 12.55
CA ALA A 62 26.99 -7.09 11.15
C ALA A 62 25.45 -7.13 10.97
N GLY A 63 24.76 -8.02 11.68
CA GLY A 63 23.30 -8.09 11.67
C GLY A 63 22.65 -6.80 12.20
N GLY A 64 23.18 -6.24 13.27
CA GLY A 64 22.72 -4.96 13.82
C GLY A 64 22.96 -3.79 12.86
N ALA A 65 24.11 -3.74 12.21
CA ALA A 65 24.42 -2.71 11.20
C ALA A 65 23.49 -2.82 9.98
N LEU A 66 23.25 -4.04 9.49
CA LEU A 66 22.32 -4.29 8.36
C LEU A 66 20.88 -3.89 8.72
N LEU A 67 20.43 -4.23 9.91
CA LEU A 67 19.11 -3.81 10.39
C LEU A 67 19.01 -2.29 10.50
N GLY A 68 20.04 -1.64 11.08
CA GLY A 68 20.10 -0.18 11.20
C GLY A 68 20.09 0.51 9.83
N ALA A 69 20.88 0.02 8.87
CA ALA A 69 20.90 0.53 7.51
C ALA A 69 19.54 0.34 6.81
N GLY A 70 18.89 -0.82 6.98
CA GLY A 70 17.55 -1.08 6.43
C GLY A 70 16.48 -0.15 7.00
N LEU A 71 16.50 0.09 8.31
CA LEU A 71 15.58 1.03 8.96
C LEU A 71 15.83 2.48 8.54
N ALA A 72 17.10 2.88 8.38
CA ALA A 72 17.45 4.21 7.90
C ALA A 72 16.99 4.42 6.45
N LEU A 73 17.17 3.42 5.58
CA LEU A 73 16.69 3.45 4.20
C LEU A 73 15.15 3.54 4.16
N LEU A 74 14.46 2.73 4.96
CA LEU A 74 13.00 2.78 5.06
C LEU A 74 12.52 4.16 5.51
N ALA A 75 13.14 4.73 6.55
CA ALA A 75 12.81 6.06 7.02
C ALA A 75 13.04 7.13 5.94
N ALA A 76 14.15 7.05 5.21
CA ALA A 76 14.44 7.97 4.11
C ALA A 76 13.39 7.88 2.99
N VAL A 77 12.99 6.66 2.60
CA VAL A 77 11.94 6.46 1.59
C VAL A 77 10.60 7.00 2.08
N LEU A 78 10.21 6.75 3.33
CA LEU A 78 8.95 7.26 3.90
C LEU A 78 8.93 8.78 3.94
N VAL A 79 10.05 9.43 4.32
CA VAL A 79 10.18 10.90 4.30
C VAL A 79 10.06 11.43 2.87
N MET A 80 10.76 10.81 1.91
CA MET A 80 10.66 11.21 0.49
C MET A 80 9.22 11.07 -0.04
N MET A 81 8.53 9.98 0.29
CA MET A 81 7.13 9.78 -0.09
C MET A 81 6.22 10.83 0.55
N ALA A 82 6.41 11.14 1.83
CA ALA A 82 5.61 12.16 2.52
C ALA A 82 5.82 13.55 1.90
N VAL A 83 7.07 13.94 1.62
CA VAL A 83 7.39 15.22 0.97
C VAL A 83 6.79 15.31 -0.43
N GLN A 84 6.83 14.22 -1.20
CA GLN A 84 6.25 14.22 -2.54
C GLN A 84 4.71 14.17 -2.54
N ALA A 85 4.11 13.56 -1.52
CA ALA A 85 2.65 13.53 -1.37
C ALA A 85 2.06 14.94 -1.08
N GLU A 86 2.86 15.85 -0.52
CA GLU A 86 2.46 17.24 -0.29
C GLU A 86 2.63 18.14 -1.53
N ASN A 87 3.31 17.66 -2.59
CA ASN A 87 3.46 18.39 -3.84
C ASN A 87 2.08 18.47 -4.54
N ARG A 88 1.42 19.59 -4.30
CA ARG A 88 0.19 19.92 -5.01
C ARG A 88 0.53 20.34 -6.44
N PRO A 89 -0.28 19.93 -7.45
CA PRO A 89 -0.13 20.47 -8.80
C PRO A 89 -0.22 21.99 -8.75
N GLY A 90 0.58 22.67 -9.59
CA GLY A 90 0.54 24.12 -9.70
C GLY A 90 -0.85 24.62 -10.13
N PRO A 91 -1.06 25.96 -10.15
CA PRO A 91 -2.34 26.55 -10.54
C PRO A 91 -2.65 26.41 -12.05
N GLU A 92 -1.75 25.83 -12.82
CA GLU A 92 -1.93 25.61 -14.26
C GLU A 92 -2.83 24.39 -14.51
N ASP A 93 -3.61 24.44 -15.57
CA ASP A 93 -4.43 23.32 -16.02
C ASP A 93 -3.56 22.13 -16.42
N CYS A 94 -3.69 21.03 -15.68
CA CYS A 94 -2.95 19.79 -15.90
C CYS A 94 -3.87 18.69 -16.42
N THR A 95 -3.29 17.71 -17.09
CA THR A 95 -3.98 16.45 -17.37
C THR A 95 -3.92 15.57 -16.13
N VAL A 96 -5.08 15.25 -15.57
CA VAL A 96 -5.22 14.35 -14.42
C VAL A 96 -5.23 12.91 -14.89
N VAL A 97 -4.35 12.06 -14.38
CA VAL A 97 -4.38 10.62 -14.67
C VAL A 97 -4.86 9.91 -13.41
N VAL A 98 -6.02 9.26 -13.49
CA VAL A 98 -6.57 8.44 -12.40
C VAL A 98 -6.26 6.99 -12.70
N LEU A 99 -5.39 6.41 -11.88
CA LEU A 99 -5.00 5.00 -11.99
C LEU A 99 -6.05 4.11 -11.32
N GLY A 100 -6.45 3.06 -11.98
CA GLY A 100 -7.31 2.03 -11.45
C GLY A 100 -6.72 1.33 -10.23
N CYS A 101 -7.55 0.64 -9.47
CA CYS A 101 -7.13 -0.11 -8.30
C CYS A 101 -7.93 -1.40 -8.10
N GLN A 102 -9.19 -1.40 -8.25
CA GLN A 102 -10.10 -2.55 -8.24
C GLN A 102 -11.55 -2.05 -8.20
N VAL A 103 -12.42 -2.77 -8.89
CA VAL A 103 -13.88 -2.56 -8.85
C VAL A 103 -14.50 -3.71 -8.06
N SER A 104 -15.48 -3.41 -7.22
CA SER A 104 -16.23 -4.40 -6.46
C SER A 104 -17.11 -5.26 -7.38
N ALA A 105 -17.50 -6.43 -6.96
CA ALA A 105 -18.36 -7.33 -7.73
C ALA A 105 -19.76 -6.74 -8.08
N ASN A 106 -20.18 -5.69 -7.39
CA ASN A 106 -21.39 -4.92 -7.69
C ASN A 106 -21.18 -3.75 -8.67
N GLY A 107 -19.96 -3.57 -9.20
CA GLY A 107 -19.63 -2.48 -10.12
C GLY A 107 -19.29 -1.14 -9.47
N GLU A 108 -19.25 -1.08 -8.13
CA GLU A 108 -18.88 0.14 -7.40
C GLU A 108 -17.36 0.22 -7.17
N PRO A 109 -16.80 1.45 -7.07
CA PRO A 109 -15.41 1.62 -6.76
C PRO A 109 -15.11 1.11 -5.33
N THR A 110 -14.00 0.38 -5.17
CA THR A 110 -13.46 0.06 -3.83
C THR A 110 -13.07 1.34 -3.09
N VAL A 111 -12.84 1.24 -1.77
CA VAL A 111 -12.45 2.42 -0.95
C VAL A 111 -11.24 3.12 -1.53
N MET A 112 -10.19 2.36 -1.92
CA MET A 112 -8.98 2.94 -2.48
C MET A 112 -9.20 3.61 -3.86
N LEU A 113 -10.09 3.05 -4.69
CA LEU A 113 -10.43 3.65 -5.97
C LEU A 113 -11.29 4.92 -5.77
N ARG A 114 -12.18 4.89 -4.79
CA ARG A 114 -13.02 6.04 -4.42
C ARG A 114 -12.19 7.24 -3.97
N ASP A 115 -11.20 7.02 -3.11
CA ASP A 115 -10.30 8.08 -2.63
C ASP A 115 -9.57 8.76 -3.80
N ARG A 116 -9.15 7.97 -4.80
CA ARG A 116 -8.52 8.50 -6.02
C ARG A 116 -9.50 9.32 -6.87
N ILE A 117 -10.73 8.83 -7.02
CA ILE A 117 -11.79 9.51 -7.75
C ILE A 117 -12.17 10.81 -7.03
N ASP A 118 -12.24 10.81 -5.71
CA ASP A 118 -12.55 11.99 -4.91
C ASP A 118 -11.49 13.09 -5.11
N ALA A 119 -10.21 12.73 -5.02
CA ALA A 119 -9.11 13.66 -5.27
C ALA A 119 -9.13 14.22 -6.71
N ALA A 120 -9.42 13.36 -7.69
CA ALA A 120 -9.55 13.79 -9.09
C ALA A 120 -10.74 14.71 -9.30
N TYR A 121 -11.87 14.42 -8.67
CA TYR A 121 -13.08 15.25 -8.73
C TYR A 121 -12.84 16.64 -8.17
N ASP A 122 -12.18 16.73 -7.00
CA ASP A 122 -11.88 18.02 -6.36
C ASP A 122 -10.99 18.89 -7.28
N TYR A 123 -9.98 18.27 -7.90
CA TYR A 123 -9.11 18.99 -8.84
C TYR A 123 -9.85 19.41 -10.12
N LEU A 124 -10.57 18.49 -10.78
CA LEU A 124 -11.27 18.76 -12.05
C LEU A 124 -12.41 19.76 -11.90
N SER A 125 -13.02 19.82 -10.72
CA SER A 125 -14.06 20.81 -10.40
C SER A 125 -13.49 22.21 -10.24
N ALA A 126 -12.27 22.30 -9.69
CA ALA A 126 -11.57 23.58 -9.55
C ALA A 126 -10.90 24.05 -10.85
N HIS A 127 -10.67 23.15 -11.83
CA HIS A 127 -9.97 23.42 -13.09
C HIS A 127 -10.81 22.93 -14.28
N PRO A 128 -11.76 23.76 -14.77
CA PRO A 128 -12.70 23.36 -15.82
C PRO A 128 -12.05 22.98 -17.17
N GLU A 129 -10.88 23.55 -17.48
CA GLU A 129 -10.13 23.28 -18.72
C GLU A 129 -9.26 22.03 -18.65
N SER A 130 -9.04 21.49 -17.44
CA SER A 130 -8.24 20.28 -17.26
C SER A 130 -8.95 19.04 -17.79
N ARG A 131 -8.17 18.13 -18.39
CA ARG A 131 -8.64 16.82 -18.86
C ARG A 131 -8.31 15.73 -17.89
N CYS A 132 -9.03 14.62 -17.98
CA CYS A 132 -8.80 13.42 -17.19
C CYS A 132 -8.53 12.21 -18.08
N VAL A 133 -7.57 11.39 -17.69
CA VAL A 133 -7.36 10.05 -18.26
C VAL A 133 -7.74 9.04 -17.16
N ALA A 134 -8.82 8.31 -17.38
CA ALA A 134 -9.21 7.18 -16.55
C ALA A 134 -8.52 5.93 -17.06
N SER A 135 -7.55 5.40 -16.30
CA SER A 135 -6.74 4.23 -16.71
C SER A 135 -7.00 3.06 -15.79
N GLY A 136 -7.23 1.88 -16.38
CA GLY A 136 -7.39 0.62 -15.68
C GLY A 136 -8.20 -0.39 -16.46
N GLY A 137 -7.67 -1.61 -16.58
CA GLY A 137 -8.30 -2.73 -17.26
C GLY A 137 -9.49 -3.32 -16.51
N GLN A 138 -9.92 -4.49 -16.96
CA GLN A 138 -10.99 -5.27 -16.33
C GLN A 138 -10.43 -6.63 -15.89
N ASN A 139 -10.52 -6.93 -14.61
CA ASN A 139 -10.19 -8.26 -14.09
C ASN A 139 -11.38 -9.22 -14.22
N ASN A 140 -11.10 -10.52 -14.20
CA ASN A 140 -12.12 -11.57 -14.36
C ASN A 140 -13.27 -11.51 -13.34
N ASN A 141 -13.05 -10.87 -12.20
CA ASN A 141 -14.03 -10.76 -11.12
C ASN A 141 -14.74 -9.39 -11.11
N GLU A 142 -14.52 -8.54 -12.10
CA GLU A 142 -15.07 -7.20 -12.18
C GLU A 142 -16.11 -7.13 -13.31
N PRO A 143 -17.30 -6.55 -13.04
CA PRO A 143 -18.36 -6.44 -14.05
C PRO A 143 -18.07 -5.39 -15.13
N ILE A 144 -17.22 -4.40 -14.81
CA ILE A 144 -16.79 -3.32 -15.73
C ILE A 144 -15.30 -3.05 -15.51
N SER A 145 -14.65 -2.41 -16.50
CA SER A 145 -13.26 -1.98 -16.33
C SER A 145 -13.13 -0.89 -15.26
N GLU A 146 -11.97 -0.84 -14.61
CA GLU A 146 -11.67 0.20 -13.63
C GLU A 146 -11.75 1.59 -14.24
N ALA A 147 -11.27 1.76 -15.46
CA ALA A 147 -11.39 3.00 -16.23
C ALA A 147 -12.85 3.40 -16.45
N ALA A 148 -13.73 2.47 -16.81
CA ALA A 148 -15.16 2.72 -16.97
C ALA A 148 -15.82 3.11 -15.64
N CYS A 149 -15.45 2.47 -14.54
CA CYS A 149 -15.92 2.80 -13.19
C CYS A 149 -15.55 4.24 -12.82
N ILE A 150 -14.29 4.65 -13.05
CA ILE A 150 -13.80 6.02 -12.80
C ILE A 150 -14.61 7.03 -13.61
N ARG A 151 -14.72 6.80 -14.93
CA ARG A 151 -15.44 7.70 -15.82
C ARG A 151 -16.92 7.87 -15.41
N ASN A 152 -17.59 6.75 -15.16
CA ASN A 152 -19.02 6.76 -14.78
C ASN A 152 -19.24 7.51 -13.47
N THR A 153 -18.33 7.32 -12.49
CA THR A 153 -18.43 7.97 -11.18
C THR A 153 -18.17 9.47 -11.28
N LEU A 154 -17.16 9.92 -12.04
CA LEU A 154 -16.88 11.33 -12.27
C LEU A 154 -18.00 12.01 -13.05
N ALA A 155 -18.53 11.36 -14.09
CA ALA A 155 -19.65 11.88 -14.90
C ALA A 155 -20.93 12.01 -14.07
N ALA A 156 -21.24 11.04 -13.22
CA ALA A 156 -22.39 11.10 -12.30
C ALA A 156 -22.29 12.26 -11.30
N ARG A 157 -21.09 12.76 -11.03
CA ARG A 157 -20.83 13.94 -10.17
C ARG A 157 -20.82 15.26 -10.93
N GLY A 158 -21.03 15.24 -12.25
CA GLY A 158 -21.12 16.44 -13.06
C GLY A 158 -19.86 16.85 -13.82
N ILE A 159 -18.81 16.02 -13.83
CA ILE A 159 -17.67 16.23 -14.73
C ILE A 159 -18.09 15.82 -16.15
N ASP A 160 -17.86 16.72 -17.13
CA ASP A 160 -18.19 16.47 -18.52
C ASP A 160 -17.46 15.19 -19.03
N PRO A 161 -18.21 14.19 -19.54
CA PRO A 161 -17.62 12.97 -20.08
C PRO A 161 -16.62 13.20 -21.23
N ASP A 162 -16.75 14.28 -21.99
CA ASP A 162 -15.85 14.63 -23.10
C ASP A 162 -14.47 15.09 -22.59
N ARG A 163 -14.36 15.45 -21.31
CA ARG A 163 -13.11 15.73 -20.63
C ARG A 163 -12.39 14.47 -20.13
N ILE A 164 -13.06 13.30 -20.17
CA ILE A 164 -12.56 12.06 -19.59
C ILE A 164 -12.19 11.06 -20.69
N LEU A 165 -10.91 10.91 -20.95
CA LEU A 165 -10.38 9.89 -21.86
C LEU A 165 -10.32 8.55 -21.15
N LEU A 166 -10.84 7.51 -21.81
CA LEU A 166 -10.83 6.14 -21.29
C LEU A 166 -9.59 5.39 -21.80
N GLU A 167 -8.83 4.78 -20.89
CA GLU A 167 -7.76 3.86 -21.18
C GLU A 167 -8.02 2.53 -20.43
N ASP A 168 -8.59 1.55 -21.11
CA ASP A 168 -9.07 0.28 -20.54
C ASP A 168 -8.26 -0.95 -20.97
N ARG A 169 -7.09 -0.73 -21.61
CA ARG A 169 -6.23 -1.80 -22.12
C ARG A 169 -5.00 -2.09 -21.26
N SER A 170 -4.83 -1.40 -20.15
CA SER A 170 -3.69 -1.59 -19.25
C SER A 170 -3.91 -2.74 -18.25
#